data_d36776afca0241d1b17a91cd4f04b018
#
_entry.id   d36776afca0241d1b17a91cd4f04b018
#
_cell.length_a   1.000
_cell.length_b   1.000
_cell.length_c   1.000
_cell.angle_alpha   90.00
_cell.angle_beta   90.00
_cell.angle_gamma   90.00
#
_symmetry.space_group_name_H-M   'P 1'
#
loop_
_entity.id
_entity.type
_entity.pdbx_description
1 polymer ?
#
loop_
_entity_poly.entity_id
_entity_poly.type
_entity_poly.pdbx_seq_one_letter_code
_entity_poly.pdbx_strand_id
1 'polypeptide(L)'
;MKNSHTRRDWLRNAAVLTVTGGIACSADAADSKVTWDESISKGLKWLSRTQSARGKWNTNDYPTAMASLAATALIASGSTTTQGPYAKQIARATDYLISKSRGNGLIGDPTTDSRYTYGHGFAMLLMSQVLGEEGLIDRREELVDVLTRAVQFSGNAQTEAGGWGYVSAASGNNFDEGSTTITQVQGLRGCRNAGIPVSGKVIDNAKEYIYGCKNPDGGISYSSKQRGTSRPAITAAALAALYNAGDYDGEHVPDMLKYAKQSLHDLGGRSFGHWHYTYLYYSQVVYRQGDELWKPFRDRLYDKIVGQQRPDGSWQGQVHPVYVTACNLIMLQLDKGYLPIYQR
;
A
#
# COMPACT_ATOMS: atom_id res chain seq x y z
N MET A 1 27.14 -13.90 -7.14
CA MET A 1 26.70 -13.94 -5.75
C MET A 1 26.47 -12.50 -5.31
N LYS A 2 25.23 -12.04 -5.32
CA LYS A 2 24.86 -10.66 -4.88
C LYS A 2 24.54 -10.72 -3.39
N ASN A 3 25.30 -9.99 -2.57
CA ASN A 3 25.05 -9.85 -1.15
C ASN A 3 23.73 -9.08 -0.95
N SER A 4 22.72 -9.76 -0.44
CA SER A 4 21.50 -9.12 0.05
C SER A 4 21.81 -8.51 1.42
N HIS A 5 21.99 -7.20 1.49
CA HIS A 5 22.03 -6.51 2.78
C HIS A 5 20.65 -6.53 3.40
N THR A 6 20.57 -6.99 4.64
CA THR A 6 19.32 -6.98 5.41
C THR A 6 19.09 -5.60 6.05
N ARG A 7 17.84 -5.29 6.42
CA ARG A 7 17.46 -4.06 7.15
C ARG A 7 18.31 -3.86 8.43
N ARG A 8 18.79 -4.95 9.06
CA ARG A 8 19.67 -4.94 10.23
C ARG A 8 21.05 -4.34 9.94
N ASP A 9 21.60 -4.56 8.76
CA ASP A 9 22.95 -4.08 8.41
C ASP A 9 22.95 -2.56 8.17
N TRP A 10 21.82 -2.02 7.73
CA TRP A 10 21.65 -0.58 7.50
C TRP A 10 21.59 0.23 8.80
N LEU A 11 20.98 -0.31 9.86
CA LEU A 11 20.86 0.37 11.16
C LEU A 11 22.19 0.46 11.93
N ARG A 12 23.18 -0.36 11.61
CA ARG A 12 24.48 -0.33 12.25
C ARG A 12 25.44 0.72 11.70
N ASN A 13 25.21 1.22 10.48
CA ASN A 13 26.12 2.14 9.80
C ASN A 13 25.71 3.63 9.85
N ALA A 14 24.70 3.98 10.63
CA ALA A 14 24.20 5.34 10.74
C ALA A 14 24.87 6.19 11.86
N ALA A 15 26.03 5.78 12.36
CA ALA A 15 26.79 6.56 13.33
C ALA A 15 28.11 7.07 12.73
N VAL A 16 28.24 8.41 12.76
CA VAL A 16 29.47 9.22 12.59
C VAL A 16 29.95 9.43 11.15
N LEU A 17 29.70 10.63 10.66
CA LEU A 17 30.68 11.44 9.90
C LEU A 17 30.27 12.91 9.91
N THR A 18 30.85 13.66 10.85
CA THR A 18 30.98 15.12 10.74
C THR A 18 32.22 15.43 9.88
N VAL A 19 32.00 15.99 8.70
CA VAL A 19 33.05 16.65 7.93
C VAL A 19 32.56 18.03 7.54
N THR A 20 33.22 19.04 8.09
CA THR A 20 33.16 20.44 7.70
C THR A 20 33.89 20.64 6.36
N GLY A 21 33.14 21.05 5.35
CA GLY A 21 33.71 21.48 4.06
C GLY A 21 32.65 22.25 3.31
N GLY A 22 32.76 23.61 3.28
CA GLY A 22 31.80 24.47 2.57
C GLY A 22 31.91 24.33 1.07
N ILE A 23 30.80 24.00 0.43
CA ILE A 23 30.53 24.22 -0.98
C ILE A 23 29.15 24.85 -1.09
N ALA A 24 29.07 26.02 -1.73
CA ALA A 24 27.80 26.69 -2.01
C ALA A 24 26.94 25.79 -2.92
N CYS A 25 25.93 25.13 -2.33
CA CYS A 25 24.87 24.49 -3.08
C CYS A 25 23.71 25.44 -3.26
N SER A 26 23.12 25.44 -4.44
CA SER A 26 21.92 26.20 -4.78
C SER A 26 20.82 26.04 -3.69
N ALA A 27 20.37 27.15 -3.15
CA ALA A 27 19.47 27.27 -2.02
C ALA A 27 18.09 26.60 -2.24
N ASP A 28 17.65 26.46 -3.50
CA ASP A 28 16.29 25.98 -3.80
C ASP A 28 16.06 24.47 -3.56
N ALA A 29 17.08 23.62 -3.76
CA ALA A 29 16.91 22.18 -3.57
C ALA A 29 16.98 21.73 -2.09
N ALA A 30 17.66 22.51 -1.25
CA ALA A 30 17.77 22.22 0.19
C ALA A 30 16.48 22.59 0.92
N ASP A 31 15.84 23.70 0.57
CA ASP A 31 14.61 24.18 1.20
C ASP A 31 13.42 23.25 0.89
N SER A 32 13.28 22.76 -0.36
CA SER A 32 12.20 21.83 -0.71
C SER A 32 12.32 20.49 0.01
N LYS A 33 13.54 20.00 0.22
CA LYS A 33 13.79 18.73 0.91
C LYS A 33 13.49 18.81 2.42
N VAL A 34 13.84 19.92 3.06
CA VAL A 34 13.52 20.19 4.47
C VAL A 34 12.00 20.28 4.64
N THR A 35 11.30 20.94 3.75
CA THR A 35 9.84 21.06 3.74
C THR A 35 9.14 19.69 3.68
N TRP A 36 9.62 18.75 2.86
CA TRP A 36 9.05 17.41 2.75
C TRP A 36 9.21 16.61 4.04
N ASP A 37 10.41 16.62 4.65
CA ASP A 37 10.66 15.90 5.91
C ASP A 37 9.85 16.49 7.08
N GLU A 38 9.69 17.79 7.14
CA GLU A 38 8.85 18.44 8.13
C GLU A 38 7.37 18.04 7.95
N SER A 39 6.88 18.04 6.72
CA SER A 39 5.52 17.62 6.37
C SER A 39 5.26 16.17 6.75
N ILE A 40 6.20 15.26 6.43
CA ILE A 40 6.14 13.85 6.83
C ILE A 40 6.06 13.74 8.36
N SER A 41 6.95 14.45 9.08
CA SER A 41 6.97 14.43 10.55
C SER A 41 5.65 14.91 11.16
N LYS A 42 5.06 16.00 10.65
CA LYS A 42 3.75 16.51 11.09
C LYS A 42 2.63 15.49 10.86
N GLY A 43 2.60 14.85 9.69
CA GLY A 43 1.61 13.85 9.35
C GLY A 43 1.70 12.58 10.22
N LEU A 44 2.92 12.06 10.43
CA LEU A 44 3.16 10.92 11.31
C LEU A 44 2.76 11.21 12.76
N LYS A 45 3.07 12.40 13.27
CA LYS A 45 2.63 12.86 14.62
C LYS A 45 1.11 12.94 14.69
N TRP A 46 0.45 13.40 13.62
CA TRP A 46 -1.00 13.46 13.58
C TRP A 46 -1.62 12.06 13.66
N LEU A 47 -1.15 11.09 12.86
CA LEU A 47 -1.60 9.70 12.94
C LEU A 47 -1.37 9.11 14.34
N SER A 48 -0.18 9.33 14.91
CA SER A 48 0.17 8.82 16.23
C SER A 48 -0.78 9.30 17.32
N ARG A 49 -1.09 10.60 17.37
CA ARG A 49 -1.92 11.20 18.42
C ARG A 49 -3.42 10.95 18.26
N THR A 50 -3.87 10.64 17.04
CA THR A 50 -5.30 10.40 16.74
C THR A 50 -5.69 8.93 16.83
N GLN A 51 -4.74 8.02 17.06
CA GLN A 51 -5.02 6.63 17.32
C GLN A 51 -5.74 6.45 18.65
N SER A 52 -6.82 5.69 18.67
CA SER A 52 -7.54 5.34 19.89
C SER A 52 -6.74 4.38 20.78
N ALA A 53 -7.11 4.28 22.06
CA ALA A 53 -6.52 3.32 22.98
C ALA A 53 -6.69 1.86 22.53
N ARG A 54 -7.72 1.57 21.71
CA ARG A 54 -7.99 0.24 21.13
C ARG A 54 -7.17 -0.07 19.88
N GLY A 55 -6.20 0.77 19.49
CA GLY A 55 -5.32 0.54 18.35
C GLY A 55 -5.88 0.93 16.99
N LYS A 56 -7.17 1.26 16.88
CA LYS A 56 -7.79 1.73 15.64
C LYS A 56 -7.88 3.27 15.60
N TRP A 57 -8.14 3.81 14.42
CA TRP A 57 -8.57 5.20 14.24
C TRP A 57 -10.10 5.26 14.16
N ASN A 58 -10.69 6.31 14.73
CA ASN A 58 -12.14 6.49 14.69
C ASN A 58 -12.56 6.94 13.28
N THR A 59 -13.21 6.04 12.58
CA THR A 59 -13.72 6.23 11.23
C THR A 59 -15.12 5.61 11.14
N ASN A 60 -15.99 6.19 10.33
CA ASN A 60 -17.34 5.67 10.16
C ASN A 60 -17.36 4.40 9.31
N ASP A 61 -16.47 4.35 8.31
CA ASP A 61 -16.37 3.27 7.34
C ASP A 61 -14.96 2.66 7.31
N TYR A 62 -14.86 1.43 6.85
CA TYR A 62 -13.61 0.72 6.57
C TYR A 62 -12.62 0.65 7.75
N PRO A 63 -13.06 0.34 8.98
CA PRO A 63 -12.19 0.46 10.17
C PRO A 63 -10.91 -0.39 10.07
N THR A 64 -11.00 -1.58 9.46
CA THR A 64 -9.86 -2.49 9.25
C THR A 64 -8.87 -1.90 8.23
N ALA A 65 -9.37 -1.39 7.09
CA ALA A 65 -8.52 -0.76 6.07
C ALA A 65 -7.83 0.49 6.61
N MET A 66 -8.57 1.34 7.35
CA MET A 66 -8.01 2.56 7.94
C MET A 66 -6.90 2.28 8.95
N ALA A 67 -7.11 1.30 9.84
CA ALA A 67 -6.09 0.88 10.80
C ALA A 67 -4.84 0.33 10.10
N SER A 68 -5.04 -0.48 9.07
CA SER A 68 -3.95 -1.08 8.30
C SER A 68 -3.13 -0.03 7.56
N LEU A 69 -3.77 0.88 6.81
CA LEU A 69 -3.07 1.92 6.05
C LEU A 69 -2.34 2.91 6.97
N ALA A 70 -2.98 3.34 8.08
CA ALA A 70 -2.37 4.25 9.03
C ALA A 70 -1.13 3.62 9.68
N ALA A 71 -1.19 2.37 10.10
CA ALA A 71 -0.05 1.67 10.66
C ALA A 71 1.04 1.38 9.61
N THR A 72 0.67 1.09 8.34
CA THR A 72 1.63 0.96 7.23
C THR A 72 2.41 2.26 7.01
N ALA A 73 1.74 3.43 7.09
CA ALA A 73 2.40 4.72 7.00
C ALA A 73 3.41 4.96 8.16
N LEU A 74 3.10 4.46 9.37
CA LEU A 74 4.01 4.51 10.51
C LEU A 74 5.21 3.57 10.33
N ILE A 75 5.01 2.35 9.78
CA ILE A 75 6.12 1.43 9.44
C ILE A 75 7.01 2.04 8.35
N ALA A 76 6.43 2.74 7.38
CA ALA A 76 7.19 3.42 6.32
C ALA A 76 8.18 4.47 6.85
N SER A 77 8.03 4.94 8.09
CA SER A 77 9.00 5.81 8.75
C SER A 77 10.26 5.10 9.28
N GLY A 78 10.28 3.76 9.24
CA GLY A 78 11.33 2.92 9.80
C GLY A 78 11.03 2.40 11.21
N SER A 79 9.86 2.72 11.79
CA SER A 79 9.45 2.14 13.07
C SER A 79 8.95 0.71 12.91
N THR A 80 9.15 -0.12 13.95
CA THR A 80 8.64 -1.50 14.05
C THR A 80 7.67 -1.59 15.24
N THR A 81 7.19 -2.77 15.59
CA THR A 81 6.39 -3.00 16.81
C THR A 81 7.16 -2.76 18.11
N THR A 82 8.49 -2.80 18.05
CA THR A 82 9.37 -2.72 19.23
C THR A 82 10.35 -1.56 19.19
N GLN A 83 10.62 -0.96 18.04
CA GLN A 83 11.62 0.07 17.82
C GLN A 83 11.06 1.29 17.09
N GLY A 84 11.65 2.45 17.39
CA GLY A 84 11.30 3.72 16.77
C GLY A 84 10.15 4.47 17.48
N PRO A 85 9.91 5.73 17.08
CA PRO A 85 9.00 6.62 17.79
C PRO A 85 7.52 6.21 17.73
N TYR A 86 7.15 5.33 16.80
CA TYR A 86 5.76 4.89 16.57
C TYR A 86 5.54 3.41 16.92
N ALA A 87 6.49 2.77 17.62
CA ALA A 87 6.42 1.34 17.95
C ALA A 87 5.12 0.96 18.68
N LYS A 88 4.74 1.76 19.67
CA LYS A 88 3.51 1.53 20.46
C LYS A 88 2.24 1.60 19.59
N GLN A 89 2.20 2.51 18.62
CA GLN A 89 1.05 2.67 17.75
C GLN A 89 0.94 1.51 16.77
N ILE A 90 2.06 1.05 16.23
CA ILE A 90 2.11 -0.10 15.31
C ILE A 90 1.69 -1.37 16.06
N ALA A 91 2.24 -1.61 17.27
CA ALA A 91 1.87 -2.76 18.09
C ALA A 91 0.36 -2.80 18.38
N ARG A 92 -0.22 -1.67 18.82
CA ARG A 92 -1.67 -1.57 19.10
C ARG A 92 -2.53 -1.79 17.85
N ALA A 93 -2.11 -1.27 16.68
CA ALA A 93 -2.83 -1.50 15.44
C ALA A 93 -2.80 -2.98 15.05
N THR A 94 -1.66 -3.63 15.24
CA THR A 94 -1.50 -5.07 15.02
C THR A 94 -2.42 -5.87 15.94
N ASP A 95 -2.46 -5.54 17.24
CA ASP A 95 -3.37 -6.18 18.22
C ASP A 95 -4.84 -6.01 17.82
N TYR A 96 -5.21 -4.81 17.38
CA TYR A 96 -6.55 -4.57 16.87
C TYR A 96 -6.88 -5.46 15.66
N LEU A 97 -5.97 -5.61 14.70
CA LEU A 97 -6.21 -6.45 13.51
C LEU A 97 -6.25 -7.94 13.85
N ILE A 98 -5.40 -8.42 14.76
CA ILE A 98 -5.47 -9.77 15.30
C ILE A 98 -6.84 -10.02 15.94
N SER A 99 -7.34 -9.08 16.75
CA SER A 99 -8.68 -9.17 17.36
C SER A 99 -9.83 -9.20 16.35
N LYS A 100 -9.57 -8.82 15.09
CA LYS A 100 -10.53 -8.88 13.99
C LYS A 100 -10.37 -10.12 13.12
N SER A 101 -9.38 -10.98 13.40
CA SER A 101 -9.23 -12.27 12.73
C SER A 101 -10.34 -13.23 13.18
N ARG A 102 -11.01 -13.82 12.20
CA ARG A 102 -12.14 -14.73 12.40
C ARG A 102 -11.72 -16.17 12.15
N GLY A 103 -12.52 -17.14 12.65
CA GLY A 103 -12.23 -18.57 12.47
C GLY A 103 -12.17 -19.02 11.00
N ASN A 104 -12.88 -18.31 10.09
CA ASN A 104 -12.83 -18.58 8.65
C ASN A 104 -11.65 -17.90 7.95
N GLY A 105 -10.77 -17.20 8.67
CA GLY A 105 -9.60 -16.51 8.15
C GLY A 105 -9.83 -15.05 7.73
N LEU A 106 -11.06 -14.54 7.69
CA LEU A 106 -11.30 -13.13 7.42
C LEU A 106 -10.70 -12.27 8.52
N ILE A 107 -9.89 -11.27 8.14
CA ILE A 107 -9.49 -10.16 9.01
C ILE A 107 -10.44 -9.00 8.71
N GLY A 108 -11.43 -8.81 9.55
CA GLY A 108 -12.47 -7.79 9.36
C GLY A 108 -13.79 -8.17 10.04
N ASP A 109 -14.75 -7.26 9.95
CA ASP A 109 -16.06 -7.44 10.56
C ASP A 109 -17.17 -7.06 9.57
N PRO A 110 -17.82 -8.05 8.92
CA PRO A 110 -18.90 -7.80 7.95
C PRO A 110 -20.11 -7.06 8.52
N THR A 111 -20.25 -7.02 9.85
CA THR A 111 -21.36 -6.30 10.49
C THR A 111 -21.13 -4.79 10.53
N THR A 112 -19.87 -4.37 10.48
CA THR A 112 -19.45 -2.95 10.53
C THR A 112 -18.77 -2.48 9.25
N ASP A 113 -18.45 -3.39 8.34
CA ASP A 113 -17.79 -3.09 7.06
C ASP A 113 -18.39 -3.94 5.95
N SER A 114 -19.30 -3.36 5.18
CA SER A 114 -19.96 -4.01 4.04
C SER A 114 -19.01 -4.29 2.85
N ARG A 115 -17.79 -3.74 2.89
CA ARG A 115 -16.74 -3.92 1.87
C ARG A 115 -15.46 -4.44 2.51
N TYR A 116 -15.60 -5.44 3.34
CA TYR A 116 -14.53 -5.96 4.22
C TYR A 116 -13.29 -6.49 3.49
N THR A 117 -13.40 -6.83 2.19
CA THR A 117 -12.26 -7.33 1.42
C THR A 117 -11.14 -6.30 1.26
N TYR A 118 -11.44 -4.99 1.19
CA TYR A 118 -10.41 -3.96 1.27
C TYR A 118 -9.59 -4.08 2.54
N GLY A 119 -10.28 -4.11 3.68
CA GLY A 119 -9.65 -4.22 4.99
C GLY A 119 -8.82 -5.47 5.14
N HIS A 120 -9.32 -6.60 4.63
CA HIS A 120 -8.62 -7.87 4.66
C HIS A 120 -7.29 -7.83 3.90
N GLY A 121 -7.28 -7.32 2.67
CA GLY A 121 -6.07 -7.21 1.86
C GLY A 121 -5.02 -6.28 2.49
N PHE A 122 -5.42 -5.10 2.95
CA PHE A 122 -4.52 -4.18 3.65
C PHE A 122 -4.02 -4.72 4.99
N ALA A 123 -4.84 -5.50 5.71
CA ALA A 123 -4.43 -6.13 6.97
C ALA A 123 -3.39 -7.23 6.73
N MET A 124 -3.58 -8.08 5.71
CA MET A 124 -2.56 -9.05 5.31
C MET A 124 -1.23 -8.34 4.97
N LEU A 125 -1.29 -7.24 4.21
CA LEU A 125 -0.10 -6.46 3.87
C LEU A 125 0.60 -5.94 5.12
N LEU A 126 -0.10 -5.24 6.01
CA LEU A 126 0.50 -4.70 7.24
C LEU A 126 1.10 -5.80 8.11
N MET A 127 0.30 -6.82 8.43
CA MET A 127 0.71 -7.87 9.37
C MET A 127 1.87 -8.70 8.81
N SER A 128 1.99 -8.85 7.49
CA SER A 128 3.15 -9.50 6.87
C SER A 128 4.43 -8.67 7.03
N GLN A 129 4.33 -7.32 6.99
CA GLN A 129 5.49 -6.46 7.28
C GLN A 129 5.89 -6.55 8.77
N VAL A 130 4.90 -6.63 9.67
CA VAL A 130 5.15 -6.83 11.11
C VAL A 130 5.81 -8.19 11.35
N LEU A 131 5.29 -9.28 10.76
CA LEU A 131 5.86 -10.62 10.90
C LEU A 131 7.34 -10.68 10.50
N GLY A 132 7.74 -9.96 9.45
CA GLY A 132 9.13 -9.91 8.99
C GLY A 132 10.11 -9.32 10.01
N GLU A 133 9.62 -8.52 10.97
CA GLU A 133 10.41 -7.81 11.98
C GLU A 133 10.11 -8.27 13.41
N GLU A 134 9.13 -9.17 13.61
CA GLU A 134 8.72 -9.62 14.94
C GLU A 134 9.77 -10.54 15.58
N GLY A 135 10.22 -10.15 16.78
CA GLY A 135 11.25 -10.89 17.51
C GLY A 135 10.73 -11.79 18.64
N LEU A 136 9.48 -11.58 19.09
CA LEU A 136 8.86 -12.39 20.14
C LEU A 136 8.26 -13.65 19.54
N ILE A 137 8.67 -14.82 20.04
CA ILE A 137 8.29 -16.14 19.48
C ILE A 137 6.77 -16.31 19.47
N ASP A 138 6.10 -16.15 20.61
CA ASP A 138 4.66 -16.36 20.75
C ASP A 138 3.86 -15.45 19.80
N ARG A 139 4.30 -14.21 19.68
CA ARG A 139 3.67 -13.22 18.77
C ARG A 139 3.88 -13.57 17.31
N ARG A 140 5.06 -14.07 16.98
CA ARG A 140 5.37 -14.53 15.64
C ARG A 140 4.50 -15.73 15.25
N GLU A 141 4.33 -16.70 16.14
CA GLU A 141 3.46 -17.85 15.93
C GLU A 141 2.00 -17.45 15.73
N GLU A 142 1.49 -16.52 16.54
CA GLU A 142 0.14 -15.95 16.38
C GLU A 142 -0.04 -15.27 15.02
N LEU A 143 0.93 -14.45 14.58
CA LEU A 143 0.90 -13.79 13.27
C LEU A 143 0.94 -14.80 12.12
N VAL A 144 1.74 -15.87 12.23
CA VAL A 144 1.82 -16.95 11.24
C VAL A 144 0.47 -17.65 11.11
N ASP A 145 -0.19 -18.01 12.23
CA ASP A 145 -1.51 -18.64 12.23
C ASP A 145 -2.56 -17.71 11.57
N VAL A 146 -2.63 -16.46 12.01
CA VAL A 146 -3.59 -15.49 11.47
C VAL A 146 -3.39 -15.29 9.97
N LEU A 147 -2.14 -15.09 9.51
CA LEU A 147 -1.84 -14.86 8.10
C LEU A 147 -2.06 -16.11 7.25
N THR A 148 -1.77 -17.30 7.78
CA THR A 148 -2.03 -18.55 7.06
C THR A 148 -3.52 -18.71 6.78
N ARG A 149 -4.38 -18.50 7.78
CA ARG A 149 -5.84 -18.53 7.60
C ARG A 149 -6.34 -17.40 6.70
N ALA A 150 -5.72 -16.21 6.78
CA ALA A 150 -6.09 -15.08 5.94
C ALA A 150 -5.78 -15.34 4.46
N VAL A 151 -4.64 -15.95 4.14
CA VAL A 151 -4.28 -16.36 2.77
C VAL A 151 -5.29 -17.37 2.22
N GLN A 152 -5.70 -18.35 3.04
CA GLN A 152 -6.73 -19.33 2.66
C GLN A 152 -8.08 -18.65 2.38
N PHE A 153 -8.49 -17.73 3.26
CA PHE A 153 -9.70 -16.94 3.06
C PHE A 153 -9.65 -16.14 1.75
N SER A 154 -8.53 -15.45 1.48
CA SER A 154 -8.35 -14.68 0.24
C SER A 154 -8.48 -15.57 -1.01
N GLY A 155 -7.88 -16.78 -0.99
CA GLY A 155 -8.03 -17.74 -2.08
C GLY A 155 -9.48 -18.19 -2.29
N ASN A 156 -10.20 -18.48 -1.21
CA ASN A 156 -11.61 -18.89 -1.26
C ASN A 156 -12.56 -17.72 -1.60
N ALA A 157 -12.13 -16.48 -1.40
CA ALA A 157 -12.90 -15.28 -1.70
C ALA A 157 -12.77 -14.83 -3.15
N GLN A 158 -11.84 -15.41 -3.92
CA GLN A 158 -11.61 -15.10 -5.33
C GLN A 158 -12.83 -15.46 -6.17
N THR A 159 -13.22 -14.60 -7.09
CA THR A 159 -14.31 -14.86 -8.04
C THR A 159 -13.90 -15.84 -9.12
N GLU A 160 -14.88 -16.40 -9.85
CA GLU A 160 -14.63 -17.28 -11.00
C GLU A 160 -13.81 -16.59 -12.11
N ALA A 161 -13.93 -15.26 -12.23
CA ALA A 161 -13.15 -14.48 -13.17
C ALA A 161 -11.69 -14.26 -12.71
N GLY A 162 -11.34 -14.61 -11.46
CA GLY A 162 -10.00 -14.46 -10.92
C GLY A 162 -9.72 -13.15 -10.16
N GLY A 163 -10.65 -12.19 -10.15
CA GLY A 163 -10.59 -10.98 -9.34
C GLY A 163 -11.23 -11.15 -7.96
N TRP A 164 -11.35 -10.06 -7.22
CA TRP A 164 -12.08 -9.99 -5.94
C TRP A 164 -13.09 -8.84 -5.95
N GLY A 165 -14.21 -9.05 -5.28
CA GLY A 165 -15.21 -8.02 -5.05
C GLY A 165 -15.14 -7.44 -3.64
N TYR A 166 -16.13 -6.64 -3.28
CA TYR A 166 -16.23 -6.00 -1.97
C TYR A 166 -16.46 -6.99 -0.83
N VAL A 167 -17.00 -8.15 -1.16
CA VAL A 167 -17.25 -9.29 -0.27
C VAL A 167 -16.72 -10.57 -0.92
N SER A 168 -16.57 -11.63 -0.12
CA SER A 168 -16.13 -12.94 -0.61
C SER A 168 -17.11 -13.50 -1.65
N ALA A 169 -16.58 -14.07 -2.73
CA ALA A 169 -17.37 -14.80 -3.72
C ALA A 169 -18.11 -16.01 -3.08
N ALA A 170 -17.52 -16.64 -2.08
CA ALA A 170 -18.15 -17.71 -1.31
C ALA A 170 -19.41 -17.26 -0.53
N SER A 171 -19.62 -15.96 -0.35
CA SER A 171 -20.84 -15.38 0.22
C SER A 171 -21.96 -15.20 -0.82
N GLY A 172 -21.82 -15.74 -2.03
CA GLY A 172 -22.82 -15.70 -3.09
C GLY A 172 -22.76 -14.48 -3.99
N ASN A 173 -21.74 -13.63 -3.85
CA ASN A 173 -21.55 -12.46 -4.70
C ASN A 173 -20.32 -12.63 -5.59
N ASN A 174 -20.49 -13.23 -6.76
CA ASN A 174 -19.44 -13.42 -7.76
C ASN A 174 -19.20 -12.15 -8.61
N PHE A 175 -19.18 -10.97 -7.96
CA PHE A 175 -18.85 -9.69 -8.56
C PHE A 175 -17.42 -9.30 -8.22
N ASP A 176 -16.61 -9.08 -9.23
CA ASP A 176 -15.23 -8.63 -9.14
C ASP A 176 -15.12 -7.13 -9.41
N GLU A 177 -14.06 -6.52 -8.90
CA GLU A 177 -13.68 -5.15 -9.30
C GLU A 177 -12.17 -4.90 -9.04
N GLY A 178 -11.59 -4.04 -9.89
CA GLY A 178 -10.13 -3.86 -9.90
C GLY A 178 -9.57 -3.24 -8.62
N SER A 179 -10.34 -2.42 -7.90
CA SER A 179 -9.81 -1.71 -6.73
C SER A 179 -9.66 -2.58 -5.48
N THR A 180 -10.42 -3.66 -5.35
CA THR A 180 -10.20 -4.67 -4.31
C THR A 180 -9.14 -5.69 -4.72
N THR A 181 -9.09 -6.04 -6.01
CA THR A 181 -8.14 -7.01 -6.53
C THR A 181 -6.69 -6.65 -6.19
N ILE A 182 -6.28 -5.39 -6.34
CA ILE A 182 -4.92 -4.96 -5.97
C ILE A 182 -4.63 -5.18 -4.48
N THR A 183 -5.57 -4.93 -3.58
CA THR A 183 -5.34 -5.08 -2.14
C THR A 183 -5.08 -6.53 -1.77
N GLN A 184 -5.79 -7.46 -2.41
CA GLN A 184 -5.59 -8.89 -2.21
C GLN A 184 -4.23 -9.34 -2.75
N VAL A 185 -3.87 -8.96 -3.99
CA VAL A 185 -2.59 -9.34 -4.59
C VAL A 185 -1.41 -8.78 -3.78
N GLN A 186 -1.48 -7.53 -3.31
CA GLN A 186 -0.43 -6.96 -2.45
C GLN A 186 -0.35 -7.67 -1.09
N GLY A 187 -1.48 -7.96 -0.46
CA GLY A 187 -1.54 -8.70 0.79
C GLY A 187 -0.94 -10.10 0.65
N LEU A 188 -1.32 -10.84 -0.39
CA LEU A 188 -0.78 -12.16 -0.71
C LEU A 188 0.72 -12.11 -1.00
N ARG A 189 1.20 -11.10 -1.74
CA ARG A 189 2.63 -10.90 -1.98
C ARG A 189 3.40 -10.62 -0.68
N GLY A 190 2.84 -9.77 0.19
CA GLY A 190 3.40 -9.51 1.52
C GLY A 190 3.53 -10.79 2.34
N CYS A 191 2.47 -11.60 2.39
CA CYS A 191 2.46 -12.90 3.06
C CYS A 191 3.53 -13.85 2.51
N ARG A 192 3.63 -13.97 1.18
CA ARG A 192 4.66 -14.80 0.54
C ARG A 192 6.08 -14.33 0.91
N ASN A 193 6.33 -13.03 0.90
CA ASN A 193 7.62 -12.45 1.28
C ASN A 193 7.97 -12.72 2.76
N ALA A 194 6.96 -12.82 3.62
CA ALA A 194 7.10 -13.16 5.04
C ALA A 194 7.17 -14.68 5.31
N GLY A 195 7.17 -15.53 4.27
CA GLY A 195 7.29 -16.98 4.38
C GLY A 195 5.96 -17.73 4.54
N ILE A 196 4.81 -17.07 4.40
CA ILE A 196 3.50 -17.74 4.40
C ILE A 196 3.23 -18.32 2.99
N PRO A 197 2.87 -19.62 2.89
CA PRO A 197 2.56 -20.23 1.60
C PRO A 197 1.37 -19.59 0.90
N VAL A 198 1.54 -19.20 -0.36
CA VAL A 198 0.50 -18.64 -1.23
C VAL A 198 0.38 -19.48 -2.49
N SER A 199 -0.84 -19.86 -2.84
CA SER A 199 -1.10 -20.65 -4.07
C SER A 199 -0.74 -19.86 -5.32
N GLY A 200 0.12 -20.43 -6.18
CA GLY A 200 0.44 -19.87 -7.49
C GLY A 200 -0.80 -19.69 -8.35
N LYS A 201 -1.74 -20.65 -8.32
CA LYS A 201 -2.99 -20.59 -9.09
C LYS A 201 -3.83 -19.35 -8.75
N VAL A 202 -3.87 -18.92 -7.49
CA VAL A 202 -4.61 -17.71 -7.09
C VAL A 202 -3.99 -16.46 -7.72
N ILE A 203 -2.67 -16.41 -7.81
CA ILE A 203 -1.94 -15.29 -8.43
C ILE A 203 -2.10 -15.32 -9.96
N ASP A 204 -2.00 -16.50 -10.57
CA ASP A 204 -2.17 -16.64 -12.02
C ASP A 204 -3.59 -16.26 -12.45
N ASN A 205 -4.62 -16.70 -11.73
CA ASN A 205 -6.01 -16.29 -11.97
C ASN A 205 -6.17 -14.76 -11.87
N ALA A 206 -5.49 -14.10 -10.90
CA ALA A 206 -5.55 -12.64 -10.78
C ALA A 206 -4.91 -11.92 -11.97
N LYS A 207 -3.82 -12.46 -12.53
CA LYS A 207 -3.20 -11.93 -13.75
C LYS A 207 -4.15 -12.06 -14.94
N GLU A 208 -4.71 -13.25 -15.16
CA GLU A 208 -5.68 -13.51 -16.23
C GLU A 208 -6.91 -12.59 -16.12
N TYR A 209 -7.41 -12.36 -14.91
CA TYR A 209 -8.49 -11.40 -14.66
C TYR A 209 -8.12 -9.99 -15.13
N ILE A 210 -6.92 -9.52 -14.77
CA ILE A 210 -6.45 -8.18 -15.15
C ILE A 210 -6.35 -8.07 -16.66
N TYR A 211 -5.74 -9.06 -17.33
CA TYR A 211 -5.63 -9.10 -18.78
C TYR A 211 -6.99 -9.15 -19.46
N GLY A 212 -7.93 -9.94 -18.93
CA GLY A 212 -9.30 -10.01 -19.39
C GLY A 212 -10.07 -8.69 -19.26
N CYS A 213 -9.66 -7.78 -18.39
CA CYS A 213 -10.27 -6.45 -18.20
C CYS A 213 -9.61 -5.34 -19.05
N LYS A 214 -8.52 -5.63 -19.79
CA LYS A 214 -7.82 -4.67 -20.65
C LYS A 214 -8.68 -4.29 -21.85
N ASN A 215 -8.71 -3.00 -22.16
CA ASN A 215 -9.35 -2.44 -23.35
C ASN A 215 -8.31 -2.19 -24.45
N PRO A 216 -8.75 -1.96 -25.72
CA PRO A 216 -7.86 -1.71 -26.85
C PRO A 216 -6.94 -0.47 -26.67
N ASP A 217 -7.34 0.51 -25.88
CA ASP A 217 -6.53 1.70 -25.57
C ASP A 217 -5.45 1.47 -24.51
N GLY A 218 -5.33 0.25 -23.98
CA GLY A 218 -4.41 -0.12 -22.92
C GLY A 218 -4.92 0.12 -21.50
N GLY A 219 -6.05 0.79 -21.32
CA GLY A 219 -6.68 1.00 -20.03
C GLY A 219 -7.44 -0.21 -19.51
N ILE A 220 -7.66 -0.27 -18.21
CA ILE A 220 -8.38 -1.37 -17.56
C ILE A 220 -9.79 -0.95 -17.18
N SER A 221 -10.75 -1.81 -17.48
CA SER A 221 -12.17 -1.69 -17.12
C SER A 221 -12.37 -1.87 -15.62
N TYR A 222 -13.51 -1.40 -15.11
CA TYR A 222 -13.83 -1.48 -13.67
C TYR A 222 -13.94 -2.93 -13.18
N SER A 223 -14.56 -3.81 -13.97
CA SER A 223 -14.72 -5.23 -13.63
C SER A 223 -14.78 -6.07 -14.91
N SER A 224 -14.69 -7.40 -14.75
CA SER A 224 -14.87 -8.34 -15.86
C SER A 224 -16.27 -8.27 -16.48
N LYS A 225 -17.25 -7.82 -15.72
CA LYS A 225 -18.66 -7.66 -16.13
C LYS A 225 -19.01 -6.27 -16.66
N GLN A 226 -18.12 -5.28 -16.49
CA GLN A 226 -18.31 -3.88 -16.92
C GLN A 226 -17.13 -3.44 -17.78
N ARG A 227 -17.00 -4.06 -18.96
CA ARG A 227 -15.91 -3.82 -19.92
C ARG A 227 -16.19 -2.61 -20.82
N GLY A 228 -15.15 -2.17 -21.53
CA GLY A 228 -15.25 -1.16 -22.60
C GLY A 228 -14.99 0.28 -22.17
N THR A 229 -14.89 0.55 -20.86
CA THR A 229 -14.56 1.88 -20.36
C THR A 229 -13.30 1.84 -19.51
N SER A 230 -12.22 2.41 -20.02
CA SER A 230 -10.94 2.48 -19.34
C SER A 230 -10.97 3.46 -18.19
N ARG A 231 -10.44 3.04 -17.04
CA ARG A 231 -10.38 3.85 -15.81
C ARG A 231 -8.92 4.03 -15.37
N PRO A 232 -8.38 5.25 -15.38
CA PRO A 232 -7.00 5.51 -15.00
C PRO A 232 -6.63 4.98 -13.61
N ALA A 233 -7.52 5.15 -12.62
CA ALA A 233 -7.31 4.66 -11.26
C ALA A 233 -7.19 3.12 -11.21
N ILE A 234 -8.05 2.41 -11.93
CA ILE A 234 -8.02 0.95 -11.98
C ILE A 234 -6.81 0.46 -12.79
N THR A 235 -6.41 1.17 -13.84
CA THR A 235 -5.20 0.85 -14.61
C THR A 235 -3.94 0.98 -13.76
N ALA A 236 -3.83 2.04 -12.94
CA ALA A 236 -2.72 2.19 -11.99
C ALA A 236 -2.67 1.03 -10.97
N ALA A 237 -3.84 0.66 -10.42
CA ALA A 237 -3.96 -0.45 -9.49
C ALA A 237 -3.61 -1.80 -10.15
N ALA A 238 -4.08 -2.03 -11.38
CA ALA A 238 -3.79 -3.24 -12.14
C ALA A 238 -2.29 -3.39 -12.44
N LEU A 239 -1.60 -2.33 -12.87
CA LEU A 239 -0.15 -2.33 -13.06
C LEU A 239 0.59 -2.65 -11.75
N ALA A 240 0.19 -2.03 -10.63
CA ALA A 240 0.77 -2.34 -9.34
C ALA A 240 0.49 -3.81 -8.93
N ALA A 241 -0.69 -4.35 -9.25
CA ALA A 241 -1.02 -5.75 -9.01
C ALA A 241 -0.14 -6.70 -9.83
N LEU A 242 0.04 -6.45 -11.14
CA LEU A 242 0.92 -7.24 -12.00
C LEU A 242 2.35 -7.23 -11.48
N TYR A 243 2.89 -6.08 -11.09
CA TYR A 243 4.22 -5.98 -10.51
C TYR A 243 4.35 -6.76 -9.19
N ASN A 244 3.32 -6.75 -8.34
CA ASN A 244 3.29 -7.56 -7.14
C ASN A 244 3.11 -9.06 -7.42
N ALA A 245 2.50 -9.41 -8.55
CA ALA A 245 2.41 -10.78 -9.04
C ALA A 245 3.71 -11.26 -9.72
N GLY A 246 4.72 -10.38 -9.88
CA GLY A 246 5.99 -10.69 -10.54
C GLY A 246 5.98 -10.50 -12.05
N ASP A 247 4.96 -9.87 -12.60
CA ASP A 247 4.79 -9.61 -14.02
C ASP A 247 5.16 -8.15 -14.34
N TYR A 248 6.41 -7.92 -14.73
CA TYR A 248 6.97 -6.58 -14.94
C TYR A 248 6.96 -6.15 -16.40
N ASP A 249 7.03 -7.10 -17.33
CA ASP A 249 7.26 -6.91 -18.76
C ASP A 249 6.38 -7.81 -19.64
N GLY A 250 5.32 -8.37 -19.07
CA GLY A 250 4.35 -9.18 -19.80
C GLY A 250 3.75 -8.44 -21.02
N GLU A 251 3.25 -9.19 -21.99
CA GLU A 251 2.76 -8.69 -23.29
C GLU A 251 1.86 -7.46 -23.20
N HIS A 252 1.02 -7.38 -22.17
CA HIS A 252 0.04 -6.30 -22.02
C HIS A 252 0.56 -5.10 -21.21
N VAL A 253 1.65 -5.25 -20.49
CA VAL A 253 2.19 -4.21 -19.57
C VAL A 253 2.60 -2.94 -20.33
N PRO A 254 3.27 -2.98 -21.50
CA PRO A 254 3.66 -1.77 -22.23
C PRO A 254 2.48 -0.87 -22.61
N ASP A 255 1.38 -1.43 -23.10
CA ASP A 255 0.18 -0.67 -23.46
C ASP A 255 -0.47 -0.03 -22.23
N MET A 256 -0.54 -0.77 -21.12
CA MET A 256 -1.09 -0.28 -19.86
C MET A 256 -0.24 0.86 -19.30
N LEU A 257 1.09 0.76 -19.36
CA LEU A 257 2.01 1.82 -18.96
C LEU A 257 1.84 3.06 -19.82
N LYS A 258 1.72 2.90 -21.13
CA LYS A 258 1.46 4.01 -22.07
C LYS A 258 0.16 4.74 -21.72
N TYR A 259 -0.93 4.01 -21.49
CA TYR A 259 -2.22 4.57 -21.08
C TYR A 259 -2.12 5.29 -19.73
N ALA A 260 -1.52 4.66 -18.73
CA ALA A 260 -1.36 5.23 -17.39
C ALA A 260 -0.51 6.51 -17.44
N LYS A 261 0.59 6.52 -18.19
CA LYS A 261 1.44 7.71 -18.37
C LYS A 261 0.67 8.85 -19.00
N GLN A 262 -0.06 8.63 -20.08
CA GLN A 262 -0.86 9.65 -20.74
C GLN A 262 -1.98 10.21 -19.85
N SER A 263 -2.52 9.40 -18.96
CA SER A 263 -3.67 9.79 -18.13
C SER A 263 -3.27 10.40 -16.77
N LEU A 264 -2.12 10.01 -16.20
CA LEU A 264 -1.79 10.25 -14.80
C LEU A 264 -0.51 11.04 -14.55
N HIS A 265 0.40 11.12 -15.56
CA HIS A 265 1.74 11.68 -15.31
C HIS A 265 1.72 13.16 -14.91
N ASP A 266 0.70 13.92 -15.31
CA ASP A 266 0.55 15.35 -15.03
C ASP A 266 -0.18 15.67 -13.70
N LEU A 267 -0.39 14.68 -12.84
CA LEU A 267 -0.91 14.82 -11.48
C LEU A 267 -2.28 15.52 -11.36
N GLY A 268 -3.09 15.54 -12.39
CA GLY A 268 -4.42 16.13 -12.27
C GLY A 268 -4.97 16.82 -13.51
N GLY A 269 -4.40 16.60 -14.69
CA GLY A 269 -4.92 17.16 -15.95
C GLY A 269 -6.33 16.70 -16.33
N ARG A 270 -6.84 15.63 -15.68
CA ARG A 270 -8.23 15.17 -15.77
C ARG A 270 -8.77 14.87 -14.38
N SER A 271 -9.92 15.46 -14.03
CA SER A 271 -10.63 15.13 -12.79
C SER A 271 -11.20 13.71 -12.91
N PHE A 272 -10.49 12.76 -12.36
CA PHE A 272 -11.04 11.42 -12.07
C PHE A 272 -11.14 11.26 -10.55
N GLY A 273 -12.19 10.63 -10.08
CA GLY A 273 -12.38 10.39 -8.65
C GLY A 273 -11.24 9.58 -8.01
N HIS A 274 -11.14 9.66 -6.69
CA HIS A 274 -10.21 8.85 -5.91
C HIS A 274 -8.71 9.15 -6.16
N TRP A 275 -8.32 10.43 -6.16
CA TRP A 275 -6.95 10.88 -6.41
C TRP A 275 -5.91 10.12 -5.54
N HIS A 276 -6.15 10.03 -4.22
CA HIS A 276 -5.22 9.39 -3.30
C HIS A 276 -5.06 7.88 -3.55
N TYR A 277 -6.15 7.20 -3.89
CA TYR A 277 -6.10 5.80 -4.33
C TYR A 277 -5.25 5.66 -5.61
N THR A 278 -5.53 6.48 -6.59
CA THR A 278 -4.86 6.43 -7.89
C THR A 278 -3.35 6.61 -7.74
N TYR A 279 -2.94 7.64 -7.01
CA TYR A 279 -1.51 7.95 -6.87
C TYR A 279 -0.79 7.09 -5.84
N LEU A 280 -1.49 6.49 -4.86
CA LEU A 280 -0.91 5.45 -4.02
C LEU A 280 -0.36 4.29 -4.86
N TYR A 281 -1.06 3.89 -5.92
CA TYR A 281 -0.61 2.80 -6.79
C TYR A 281 0.25 3.29 -7.95
N TYR A 282 -0.10 4.40 -8.59
CA TYR A 282 0.70 4.90 -9.71
C TYR A 282 2.11 5.31 -9.30
N SER A 283 2.30 5.89 -8.11
CA SER A 283 3.62 6.21 -7.58
C SER A 283 4.50 4.96 -7.41
N GLN A 284 3.94 3.84 -6.96
CA GLN A 284 4.64 2.56 -6.87
C GLN A 284 5.06 2.04 -8.24
N VAL A 285 4.20 2.20 -9.25
CA VAL A 285 4.49 1.81 -10.64
C VAL A 285 5.65 2.64 -11.18
N VAL A 286 5.60 3.97 -11.05
CA VAL A 286 6.67 4.86 -11.54
C VAL A 286 7.97 4.64 -10.75
N TYR A 287 7.89 4.47 -9.42
CA TYR A 287 9.04 4.18 -8.58
C TYR A 287 9.82 2.95 -9.08
N ARG A 288 9.13 1.87 -9.45
CA ARG A 288 9.74 0.63 -9.94
C ARG A 288 10.34 0.74 -11.35
N GLN A 289 9.98 1.74 -12.13
CA GLN A 289 10.54 1.97 -13.46
C GLN A 289 11.95 2.62 -13.43
N GLY A 290 12.47 2.97 -12.26
CA GLY A 290 13.81 3.50 -12.08
C GLY A 290 13.87 5.00 -11.83
N ASP A 291 15.06 5.46 -11.43
CA ASP A 291 15.29 6.82 -10.96
C ASP A 291 15.04 7.89 -12.01
N GLU A 292 15.32 7.61 -13.28
CA GLU A 292 15.13 8.57 -14.37
C GLU A 292 13.66 9.01 -14.53
N LEU A 293 12.73 8.06 -14.32
CA LEU A 293 11.29 8.34 -14.38
C LEU A 293 10.75 8.78 -13.01
N TRP A 294 11.27 8.19 -11.95
CA TRP A 294 10.77 8.44 -10.61
C TRP A 294 11.08 9.82 -10.08
N LYS A 295 12.34 10.29 -10.13
CA LYS A 295 12.74 11.54 -9.49
C LYS A 295 11.96 12.76 -9.99
N PRO A 296 11.82 13.01 -11.30
CA PRO A 296 11.03 14.14 -11.78
C PRO A 296 9.52 14.02 -11.46
N PHE A 297 8.99 12.82 -11.43
CA PHE A 297 7.60 12.57 -11.05
C PHE A 297 7.40 12.77 -9.54
N ARG A 298 8.31 12.20 -8.73
CA ARG A 298 8.32 12.33 -7.27
C ARG A 298 8.30 13.78 -6.83
N ASP A 299 9.18 14.59 -7.36
CA ASP A 299 9.35 15.99 -6.93
C ASP A 299 8.02 16.75 -7.11
N ARG A 300 7.39 16.61 -8.27
CA ARG A 300 6.06 17.21 -8.52
C ARG A 300 4.96 16.62 -7.64
N LEU A 301 4.99 15.31 -7.40
CA LEU A 301 4.01 14.64 -6.54
C LEU A 301 4.14 15.10 -5.09
N TYR A 302 5.38 15.16 -4.58
CA TYR A 302 5.66 15.56 -3.20
C TYR A 302 5.30 17.03 -2.97
N ASP A 303 5.66 17.92 -3.84
CA ASP A 303 5.30 19.35 -3.76
C ASP A 303 3.77 19.53 -3.75
N LYS A 304 3.06 18.80 -4.61
CA LYS A 304 1.59 18.82 -4.64
C LYS A 304 0.98 18.30 -3.33
N ILE A 305 1.50 17.21 -2.76
CA ILE A 305 1.03 16.65 -1.49
C ILE A 305 1.31 17.63 -0.36
N VAL A 306 2.54 18.11 -0.24
CA VAL A 306 2.97 19.01 0.84
C VAL A 306 2.20 20.32 0.83
N GLY A 307 1.96 20.89 -0.36
CA GLY A 307 1.19 22.13 -0.51
C GLY A 307 -0.29 22.03 -0.06
N GLN A 308 -0.79 20.81 0.17
CA GLN A 308 -2.17 20.57 0.62
C GLN A 308 -2.25 20.15 2.10
N GLN A 309 -1.12 20.13 2.83
CA GLN A 309 -1.11 19.74 4.24
C GLN A 309 -1.79 20.80 5.10
N ARG A 310 -2.62 20.37 6.01
CA ARG A 310 -3.30 21.24 6.99
C ARG A 310 -2.36 21.62 8.14
N PRO A 311 -2.64 22.71 8.86
CA PRO A 311 -1.82 23.15 10.00
C PRO A 311 -1.69 22.09 11.11
N ASP A 312 -2.71 21.22 11.27
CA ASP A 312 -2.70 20.12 12.23
C ASP A 312 -1.84 18.92 11.81
N GLY A 313 -1.28 18.95 10.61
CA GLY A 313 -0.45 17.90 10.04
C GLY A 313 -1.22 16.85 9.24
N SER A 314 -2.55 16.92 9.18
CA SER A 314 -3.37 16.01 8.36
C SER A 314 -3.53 16.49 6.92
N TRP A 315 -4.09 15.61 6.11
CA TRP A 315 -4.66 15.95 4.80
C TRP A 315 -6.13 15.57 4.75
N GLN A 316 -6.88 16.30 3.94
CA GLN A 316 -8.30 16.07 3.72
C GLN A 316 -8.58 15.78 2.24
N GLY A 317 -9.57 14.96 1.98
CA GLY A 317 -9.99 14.59 0.62
C GLY A 317 -11.19 13.66 0.68
N GLN A 318 -11.41 12.89 -0.37
CA GLN A 318 -12.47 11.88 -0.39
C GLN A 318 -12.21 10.78 0.65
N VAL A 319 -13.21 10.16 1.14
CA VAL A 319 -13.26 9.08 2.13
C VAL A 319 -13.11 9.60 3.56
N HIS A 320 -11.91 9.75 4.08
CA HIS A 320 -11.67 10.15 5.48
C HIS A 320 -10.25 10.72 5.65
N PRO A 321 -10.02 11.71 6.55
CA PRO A 321 -8.68 12.28 6.78
C PRO A 321 -7.61 11.24 7.14
N VAL A 322 -7.93 10.20 7.89
CA VAL A 322 -6.99 9.10 8.22
C VAL A 322 -6.50 8.41 6.94
N TYR A 323 -7.42 8.08 6.03
CA TYR A 323 -7.11 7.48 4.73
C TYR A 323 -6.17 8.37 3.91
N VAL A 324 -6.57 9.62 3.75
CA VAL A 324 -5.82 10.59 2.92
C VAL A 324 -4.42 10.82 3.50
N THR A 325 -4.33 11.01 4.82
CA THR A 325 -3.05 11.19 5.50
C THR A 325 -2.15 9.96 5.39
N ALA A 326 -2.71 8.77 5.56
CA ALA A 326 -1.96 7.52 5.43
C ALA A 326 -1.44 7.31 3.99
N CYS A 327 -2.29 7.49 2.97
CA CYS A 327 -1.88 7.37 1.57
C CYS A 327 -0.77 8.38 1.21
N ASN A 328 -0.92 9.64 1.61
CA ASN A 328 0.08 10.67 1.36
C ASN A 328 1.41 10.34 2.04
N LEU A 329 1.39 9.89 3.29
CA LEU A 329 2.59 9.50 4.01
C LEU A 329 3.27 8.27 3.42
N ILE A 330 2.51 7.29 2.91
CA ILE A 330 3.10 6.13 2.22
C ILE A 330 3.81 6.60 0.95
N MET A 331 3.17 7.48 0.14
CA MET A 331 3.77 8.03 -1.07
C MET A 331 5.03 8.86 -0.78
N LEU A 332 4.98 9.77 0.21
CA LEU A 332 6.09 10.63 0.61
C LEU A 332 7.29 9.85 1.21
N GLN A 333 7.12 8.57 1.50
CA GLN A 333 8.15 7.75 2.13
C GLN A 333 8.61 6.57 1.24
N LEU A 334 8.18 6.50 -0.03
CA LEU A 334 8.61 5.43 -0.94
C LEU A 334 10.13 5.34 -1.08
N ASP A 335 10.81 6.46 -1.17
CA ASP A 335 12.28 6.52 -1.30
C ASP A 335 13.02 6.00 -0.06
N LYS A 336 12.37 5.96 1.10
CA LYS A 336 13.00 5.46 2.33
C LYS A 336 13.23 3.94 2.31
N GLY A 337 12.50 3.22 1.46
CA GLY A 337 12.69 1.78 1.24
C GLY A 337 12.42 0.89 2.47
N TYR A 338 11.74 1.39 3.50
CA TYR A 338 11.47 0.62 4.72
C TYR A 338 10.36 -0.42 4.58
N LEU A 339 9.57 -0.35 3.52
CA LEU A 339 8.52 -1.34 3.23
C LEU A 339 9.01 -2.30 2.14
N PRO A 340 9.35 -3.56 2.47
CA PRO A 340 9.82 -4.54 1.49
C PRO A 340 8.91 -4.74 0.30
N ILE A 341 7.60 -4.59 0.50
CA ILE A 341 6.61 -4.73 -0.57
C ILE A 341 6.76 -3.67 -1.68
N TYR A 342 7.34 -2.50 -1.37
CA TYR A 342 7.54 -1.40 -2.30
C TYR A 342 8.98 -1.28 -2.80
N GLN A 343 9.92 -2.11 -2.32
CA GLN A 343 11.29 -2.12 -2.82
C GLN A 343 11.35 -2.55 -4.29
N ARG A 344 12.37 -2.02 -5.00
CA ARG A 344 12.68 -2.35 -6.41
C ARG A 344 13.37 -3.70 -6.55
#